data_a53babcf20924063a8ddfe65f43bd8fb
#
_entry.id   a53babcf20924063a8ddfe65f43bd8fb
#
_cell.length_a   1.000
_cell.length_b   1.000
_cell.length_c   1.000
_cell.angle_alpha   90.00
_cell.angle_beta   90.00
_cell.angle_gamma   90.00
#
_symmetry.space_group_name_H-M   'P 1'
#
loop_
_entity.id
_entity.type
_entity.pdbx_description
1 polymer ?
#
loop_
_entity_poly.entity_id
_entity_poly.type
_entity_poly.pdbx_seq_one_letter_code
_entity_poly.pdbx_strand_id
1 'polypeptide(L)'
;MLVLLAVVAATGGAAAVQPPAQVDIDADSVTLHADVAADGDAVWTVAYRIRLDDENATAAFEDLQTDIESDPAPYLDPFRQRMERTAAGAENATGRQMAIQNVTVETRRESQPQVEYGVVTYRLEWSNFAAVDGETVRAGDA
;
A
#
# COMPACT_ATOMS: atom_id res chain seq x y z
N MET A 1 -22.78 -1.07 0.48
CA MET A 1 -21.33 -0.97 0.37
C MET A 1 -20.76 -0.51 1.70
N LEU A 2 -20.05 -1.39 2.38
CA LEU A 2 -19.40 -1.06 3.65
C LEU A 2 -17.98 -0.59 3.34
N VAL A 3 -17.70 0.66 3.64
CA VAL A 3 -16.34 1.20 3.53
C VAL A 3 -15.71 1.10 4.92
N LEU A 4 -14.77 0.19 5.08
CA LEU A 4 -13.97 0.11 6.29
C LEU A 4 -12.68 0.90 6.06
N LEU A 5 -12.60 2.05 6.68
CA LEU A 5 -11.40 2.89 6.61
C LEU A 5 -10.46 2.47 7.73
N ALA A 6 -9.43 1.73 7.41
CA ALA A 6 -8.34 1.48 8.34
C ALA A 6 -7.15 2.36 7.94
N VAL A 7 -6.94 3.43 8.65
CA VAL A 7 -5.74 4.25 8.50
C VAL A 7 -4.76 3.81 9.56
N VAL A 8 -3.71 3.12 9.14
CA VAL A 8 -2.58 2.84 10.01
C VAL A 8 -1.46 3.78 9.61
N ALA A 9 -1.26 4.80 10.42
CA ALA A 9 -0.11 5.69 10.26
C ALA A 9 1.07 5.08 11.01
N ALA A 10 2.05 4.56 10.28
CA ALA A 10 3.31 4.14 10.87
C ALA A 10 4.24 5.34 10.93
N THR A 11 4.41 5.91 12.11
CA THR A 11 5.46 6.90 12.35
C THR A 11 6.78 6.17 12.66
N GLY A 12 7.86 6.60 12.01
CA GLY A 12 9.16 5.99 12.16
C GLY A 12 9.63 5.93 13.62
N GLY A 13 10.07 4.74 14.06
CA GLY A 13 10.61 4.51 15.40
C GLY A 13 9.87 3.44 16.21
N ALA A 14 8.66 3.09 15.86
CA ALA A 14 7.98 1.96 16.48
C ALA A 14 8.29 0.70 15.68
N ALA A 15 8.97 -0.25 16.30
CA ALA A 15 9.41 -1.50 15.68
C ALA A 15 8.25 -2.42 15.25
N ALA A 16 7.00 -2.02 15.39
CA ALA A 16 5.88 -2.94 15.34
C ALA A 16 5.23 -3.10 13.96
N VAL A 17 5.47 -2.21 13.01
CA VAL A 17 4.88 -2.33 11.67
C VAL A 17 5.95 -2.04 10.63
N GLN A 18 6.55 -3.08 10.13
CA GLN A 18 7.37 -2.94 8.94
C GLN A 18 6.44 -2.79 7.73
N PRO A 19 6.69 -1.82 6.83
CA PRO A 19 5.93 -1.76 5.60
C PRO A 19 6.00 -3.10 4.88
N PRO A 20 4.89 -3.57 4.29
CA PRO A 20 4.85 -4.88 3.65
C PRO A 20 5.78 -5.00 2.45
N ALA A 21 6.27 -3.92 1.90
CA ALA A 21 7.23 -3.93 0.80
C ALA A 21 8.58 -3.39 1.28
N GLN A 22 9.63 -4.19 1.13
CA GLN A 22 10.99 -3.68 1.17
C GLN A 22 11.34 -3.06 -0.18
N VAL A 23 10.64 -2.03 -0.53
CA VAL A 23 11.10 -1.13 -1.56
C VAL A 23 12.00 -0.14 -0.84
N ASP A 24 13.15 0.14 -1.40
CA ASP A 24 14.13 1.07 -0.85
C ASP A 24 13.61 2.52 -0.98
N ILE A 25 12.46 2.77 -0.41
CA ILE A 25 11.86 4.09 -0.34
C ILE A 25 11.99 4.56 1.11
N ASP A 26 12.85 5.53 1.31
CA ASP A 26 13.03 6.19 2.60
C ASP A 26 11.90 7.20 2.80
N ALA A 27 10.78 6.72 3.28
CA ALA A 27 9.58 7.51 3.44
C ALA A 27 9.44 8.06 4.86
N ASP A 28 8.99 9.31 4.96
CA ASP A 28 8.68 9.95 6.25
C ASP A 28 7.39 9.40 6.85
N SER A 29 6.46 8.97 6.01
CA SER A 29 5.24 8.32 6.46
C SER A 29 4.72 7.32 5.43
N VAL A 30 4.03 6.30 5.91
CA VAL A 30 3.35 5.30 5.09
C VAL A 30 1.89 5.24 5.53
N THR A 31 0.99 5.39 4.58
CA THR A 31 -0.45 5.28 4.83
C THR A 31 -1.00 4.06 4.11
N LEU A 32 -1.75 3.24 4.84
CA LEU A 32 -2.47 2.11 4.29
C LEU A 32 -3.96 2.41 4.30
N HIS A 33 -4.60 2.18 3.19
CA HIS A 33 -6.03 2.38 3.03
C HIS A 33 -6.63 1.15 2.36
N ALA A 34 -7.69 0.61 2.96
CA ALA A 34 -8.40 -0.54 2.40
C ALA A 34 -9.88 -0.20 2.24
N ASP A 35 -10.34 -0.26 1.01
CA ASP A 35 -11.77 -0.18 0.67
C ASP A 35 -12.32 -1.59 0.53
N VAL A 36 -13.17 -2.01 1.46
CA VAL A 36 -13.74 -3.35 1.47
C VAL A 36 -15.16 -3.30 0.92
N ALA A 37 -15.40 -4.06 -0.13
CA ALA A 37 -16.71 -4.18 -0.74
C ALA A 37 -17.59 -5.19 0.00
N ALA A 38 -18.88 -5.15 -0.29
CA ALA A 38 -19.87 -6.03 0.33
C ALA A 38 -19.67 -7.53 0.03
N ASP A 39 -18.95 -7.84 -1.06
CA ASP A 39 -18.58 -9.21 -1.44
C ASP A 39 -17.32 -9.72 -0.75
N GLY A 40 -16.66 -8.89 0.06
CA GLY A 40 -15.44 -9.22 0.77
C GLY A 40 -14.15 -8.90 0.02
N ASP A 41 -14.24 -8.49 -1.22
CA ASP A 41 -13.08 -8.03 -1.97
C ASP A 41 -12.62 -6.67 -1.47
N ALA A 42 -11.32 -6.43 -1.51
CA ALA A 42 -10.76 -5.16 -1.07
C ALA A 42 -9.85 -4.55 -2.12
N VAL A 43 -9.86 -3.21 -2.17
CA VAL A 43 -8.85 -2.45 -2.89
C VAL A 43 -7.93 -1.82 -1.85
N TRP A 44 -6.66 -2.18 -1.92
CA TRP A 44 -5.63 -1.65 -1.04
C TRP A 44 -4.84 -0.56 -1.73
N THR A 45 -4.60 0.51 -1.00
CA THR A 45 -3.73 1.59 -1.43
C THR A 45 -2.68 1.81 -0.35
N VAL A 46 -1.42 1.76 -0.75
CA VAL A 46 -0.27 2.02 0.15
C VAL A 46 0.46 3.25 -0.39
N ALA A 47 0.45 4.31 0.38
CA ALA A 47 1.06 5.58 -0.01
C ALA A 47 2.29 5.87 0.85
N TYR A 48 3.45 5.99 0.20
CA TYR A 48 4.70 6.40 0.81
C TYR A 48 4.87 7.89 0.57
N ARG A 49 4.94 8.69 1.65
CA ARG A 49 5.16 10.13 1.56
C ARG A 49 6.58 10.47 1.93
N ILE A 50 7.22 11.20 1.04
CA ILE A 50 8.58 11.70 1.18
C ILE A 50 8.52 13.21 1.26
N ARG A 51 9.06 13.77 2.31
CA ARG A 51 9.10 15.21 2.50
C ARG A 51 10.12 15.84 1.56
N LEU A 52 9.69 16.80 0.76
CA LEU A 52 10.54 17.50 -0.20
C LEU A 52 10.93 18.87 0.38
N ASP A 53 11.71 18.85 1.46
CA ASP A 53 12.07 20.06 2.20
C ASP A 53 13.44 20.64 1.81
N ASP A 54 14.19 19.95 0.96
CA ASP A 54 15.45 20.44 0.42
C ASP A 54 15.67 19.97 -1.03
N GLU A 55 16.69 20.51 -1.68
CA GLU A 55 17.02 20.19 -3.07
C GLU A 55 17.44 18.73 -3.27
N ASN A 56 18.10 18.14 -2.28
CA ASN A 56 18.53 16.74 -2.35
C ASN A 56 17.33 15.78 -2.30
N ALA A 57 16.38 16.04 -1.42
CA ALA A 57 15.17 15.25 -1.33
C ALA A 57 14.33 15.36 -2.60
N THR A 58 14.22 16.57 -3.15
CA THR A 58 13.50 16.81 -4.40
C THR A 58 14.17 16.10 -5.57
N ALA A 59 15.47 16.20 -5.70
CA ALA A 59 16.22 15.52 -6.77
C ALA A 59 16.12 14.00 -6.66
N ALA A 60 16.22 13.46 -5.45
CA ALA A 60 16.07 12.02 -5.21
C ALA A 60 14.68 11.53 -5.58
N PHE A 61 13.65 12.29 -5.28
CA PHE A 61 12.28 11.95 -5.66
C PHE A 61 12.07 12.02 -7.18
N GLU A 62 12.63 13.02 -7.85
CA GLU A 62 12.57 13.14 -9.30
C GLU A 62 13.25 11.96 -9.99
N ASP A 63 14.40 11.52 -9.49
CA ASP A 63 15.10 10.34 -9.98
C ASP A 63 14.24 9.07 -9.78
N LEU A 64 13.67 8.90 -8.61
CA LEU A 64 12.77 7.79 -8.31
C LEU A 64 11.56 7.78 -9.24
N GLN A 65 10.96 8.94 -9.47
CA GLN A 65 9.83 9.11 -10.37
C GLN A 65 10.18 8.71 -11.80
N THR A 66 11.33 9.16 -12.28
CA THR A 66 11.86 8.81 -13.61
C THR A 66 12.09 7.30 -13.72
N ASP A 67 12.70 6.69 -12.71
CA ASP A 67 12.96 5.26 -12.69
C ASP A 67 11.67 4.44 -12.75
N ILE A 68 10.66 4.82 -11.97
CA ILE A 68 9.37 4.16 -11.95
C ILE A 68 8.64 4.32 -13.29
N GLU A 69 8.68 5.50 -13.89
CA GLU A 69 8.05 5.76 -15.19
C GLU A 69 8.73 5.00 -16.32
N SER A 70 10.06 4.87 -16.27
CA SER A 70 10.84 4.16 -17.29
C SER A 70 10.69 2.65 -17.20
N ASP A 71 10.76 2.11 -15.99
CA ASP A 71 10.69 0.68 -15.73
C ASP A 71 10.14 0.45 -14.32
N PRO A 72 8.83 0.23 -14.18
CA PRO A 72 8.22 0.00 -12.88
C PRO A 72 8.50 -1.37 -12.27
N ALA A 73 8.95 -2.34 -13.06
CA ALA A 73 9.11 -3.72 -12.60
C ALA A 73 9.98 -3.88 -11.35
N PRO A 74 11.14 -3.21 -11.22
CA PRO A 74 11.97 -3.33 -10.01
C PRO A 74 11.26 -2.87 -8.74
N TYR A 75 10.22 -2.04 -8.85
CA TYR A 75 9.41 -1.56 -7.74
C TYR A 75 8.14 -2.39 -7.55
N LEU A 76 7.52 -2.84 -8.64
CA LEU A 76 6.29 -3.63 -8.61
C LEU A 76 6.50 -5.07 -8.17
N ASP A 77 7.50 -5.74 -8.72
CA ASP A 77 7.66 -7.18 -8.55
C ASP A 77 7.94 -7.58 -7.10
N PRO A 78 8.83 -6.91 -6.36
CA PRO A 78 9.03 -7.22 -4.95
C PRO A 78 7.78 -6.97 -4.10
N PHE A 79 7.05 -5.91 -4.39
CA PHE A 79 5.80 -5.58 -3.71
C PHE A 79 4.74 -6.65 -3.97
N ARG A 80 4.53 -7.01 -5.24
CA ARG A 80 3.58 -8.05 -5.65
C ARG A 80 3.88 -9.37 -4.96
N GLN A 81 5.12 -9.83 -5.02
CA GLN A 81 5.53 -11.09 -4.40
C GLN A 81 5.29 -11.10 -2.90
N ARG A 82 5.53 -9.97 -2.25
CA ARG A 82 5.30 -9.85 -0.82
C ARG A 82 3.82 -9.89 -0.48
N MET A 83 2.99 -9.20 -1.24
CA MET A 83 1.55 -9.22 -1.04
C MET A 83 0.96 -10.61 -1.33
N GLU A 84 1.46 -11.30 -2.35
CA GLU A 84 1.06 -12.68 -2.63
C GLU A 84 1.41 -13.62 -1.49
N ARG A 85 2.58 -13.48 -0.88
CA ARG A 85 2.96 -14.26 0.31
C ARG A 85 2.07 -13.94 1.51
N THR A 86 1.75 -12.68 1.69
CA THR A 86 0.83 -12.25 2.76
C THR A 86 -0.55 -12.83 2.54
N ALA A 87 -1.06 -12.82 1.33
CA ALA A 87 -2.34 -13.43 0.98
C ALA A 87 -2.33 -14.94 1.19
N ALA A 88 -1.24 -15.62 0.83
CA ALA A 88 -1.10 -17.05 1.07
C ALA A 88 -1.13 -17.39 2.57
N GLY A 89 -0.50 -16.57 3.40
CA GLY A 89 -0.58 -16.70 4.86
C GLY A 89 -2.00 -16.51 5.38
N ALA A 90 -2.71 -15.53 4.85
CA ALA A 90 -4.10 -15.27 5.20
C ALA A 90 -5.04 -16.39 4.73
N GLU A 91 -4.81 -16.97 3.55
CA GLU A 91 -5.53 -18.15 3.09
C GLU A 91 -5.40 -19.31 4.07
N ASN A 92 -4.19 -19.57 4.54
CA ASN A 92 -3.93 -20.63 5.52
C ASN A 92 -4.61 -20.36 6.85
N ALA A 93 -4.67 -19.11 7.30
CA ALA A 93 -5.29 -18.73 8.56
C ALA A 93 -6.82 -18.75 8.51
N THR A 94 -7.40 -18.39 7.36
CA THR A 94 -8.86 -18.21 7.23
C THR A 94 -9.57 -19.35 6.51
N GLY A 95 -8.85 -20.13 5.69
CA GLY A 95 -9.42 -21.15 4.81
C GLY A 95 -10.13 -20.60 3.58
N ARG A 96 -10.07 -19.28 3.35
CA ARG A 96 -10.61 -18.65 2.13
C ARG A 96 -9.54 -18.54 1.07
N GLN A 97 -9.93 -18.78 -0.19
CA GLN A 97 -9.03 -18.51 -1.33
C GLN A 97 -8.93 -17.00 -1.54
N MET A 98 -7.70 -16.53 -1.66
CA MET A 98 -7.39 -15.12 -1.87
C MET A 98 -6.47 -14.96 -3.08
N ALA A 99 -6.64 -13.87 -3.81
CA ALA A 99 -5.77 -13.54 -4.93
C ALA A 99 -5.42 -12.06 -4.89
N ILE A 100 -4.18 -11.76 -5.24
CA ILE A 100 -3.69 -10.40 -5.43
C ILE A 100 -3.66 -10.11 -6.92
N GLN A 101 -4.34 -9.06 -7.36
CA GLN A 101 -4.50 -8.70 -8.76
C GLN A 101 -4.31 -7.20 -8.97
N ASN A 102 -4.01 -6.85 -10.22
CA ASN A 102 -3.96 -5.45 -10.67
C ASN A 102 -3.07 -4.55 -9.81
N VAL A 103 -1.85 -5.03 -9.53
CA VAL A 103 -0.87 -4.27 -8.77
C VAL A 103 -0.30 -3.17 -9.64
N THR A 104 -0.39 -1.93 -9.16
CA THR A 104 0.13 -0.75 -9.85
C THR A 104 1.00 0.08 -8.92
N VAL A 105 1.88 0.89 -9.50
CA VAL A 105 2.66 1.89 -8.79
C VAL A 105 2.59 3.21 -9.55
N GLU A 106 2.36 4.28 -8.82
CA GLU A 106 2.28 5.64 -9.36
C GLU A 106 3.03 6.61 -8.47
N THR A 107 3.49 7.70 -9.06
CA THR A 107 4.13 8.79 -8.34
C THR A 107 3.37 10.08 -8.58
N ARG A 108 3.34 10.95 -7.56
CA ARG A 108 2.77 12.28 -7.67
C ARG A 108 3.43 13.22 -6.67
N ARG A 109 3.24 14.51 -6.86
CA ARG A 109 3.57 15.52 -5.87
C ARG A 109 2.30 16.00 -5.20
N GLU A 110 2.41 16.28 -3.92
CA GLU A 110 1.33 16.77 -3.10
C GLU A 110 1.81 18.03 -2.38
N SER A 111 1.25 19.17 -2.76
CA SER A 111 1.61 20.46 -2.19
C SER A 111 0.67 20.84 -1.05
N GLN A 112 1.23 21.13 0.10
CA GLN A 112 0.51 21.64 1.27
C GLN A 112 1.06 23.03 1.62
N PRO A 113 0.35 23.84 2.43
CA PRO A 113 0.71 25.25 2.62
C PRO A 113 2.14 25.54 3.09
N GLN A 114 2.80 24.60 3.74
CA GLN A 114 4.15 24.78 4.27
C GLN A 114 5.12 23.69 3.88
N VAL A 115 4.67 22.67 3.17
CA VAL A 115 5.49 21.52 2.83
C VAL A 115 5.00 20.86 1.56
N GLU A 116 5.95 20.38 0.75
CA GLU A 116 5.66 19.57 -0.43
C GLU A 116 6.09 18.14 -0.16
N TYR A 117 5.26 17.19 -0.61
CA TYR A 117 5.56 15.76 -0.52
C TYR A 117 5.66 15.14 -1.90
N GLY A 118 6.62 14.24 -2.05
CA GLY A 118 6.60 13.24 -3.11
C GLY A 118 5.85 12.02 -2.60
N VAL A 119 4.92 11.50 -3.38
CA VAL A 119 4.10 10.36 -2.97
C VAL A 119 4.28 9.23 -3.97
N VAL A 120 4.65 8.07 -3.46
CA VAL A 120 4.66 6.81 -4.23
C VAL A 120 3.49 5.97 -3.75
N THR A 121 2.59 5.65 -4.64
CA THR A 121 1.36 4.93 -4.32
C THR A 121 1.32 3.58 -5.02
N TYR A 122 1.22 2.52 -4.23
CA TYR A 122 0.91 1.18 -4.70
C TYR A 122 -0.58 0.92 -4.52
N ARG A 123 -1.19 0.30 -5.51
CA ARG A 123 -2.58 -0.11 -5.46
C ARG A 123 -2.70 -1.56 -5.91
N LEU A 124 -3.55 -2.30 -5.24
CA LEU A 124 -3.84 -3.70 -5.57
C LEU A 124 -5.28 -4.06 -5.25
N GLU A 125 -5.76 -5.11 -5.87
CA GLU A 125 -7.02 -5.75 -5.54
C GLU A 125 -6.73 -7.06 -4.79
N TRP A 126 -7.44 -7.26 -3.69
CA TRP A 126 -7.30 -8.45 -2.85
C TRP A 126 -8.66 -9.12 -2.75
N SER A 127 -8.83 -10.24 -3.46
CA SER A 127 -10.09 -10.98 -3.47
C SER A 127 -10.29 -11.76 -2.16
N ASN A 128 -11.52 -11.79 -1.69
CA ASN A 128 -11.92 -12.48 -0.45
C ASN A 128 -11.12 -12.04 0.80
N PHE A 129 -10.68 -10.80 0.81
CA PHE A 129 -9.94 -10.22 1.93
C PHE A 129 -10.74 -10.30 3.24
N ALA A 130 -12.04 -10.01 3.18
CA ALA A 130 -12.92 -10.00 4.33
C ALA A 130 -13.90 -11.17 4.28
N ALA A 131 -14.28 -11.67 5.46
CA ALA A 131 -15.35 -12.65 5.59
C ALA A 131 -16.70 -11.96 5.43
N VAL A 132 -17.59 -12.55 4.66
CA VAL A 132 -18.95 -12.04 4.45
C VAL A 132 -19.95 -13.02 5.07
N ASP A 133 -20.80 -12.50 5.95
CA ASP A 133 -21.87 -13.25 6.60
C ASP A 133 -23.16 -12.42 6.52
N GLY A 134 -23.97 -12.67 5.47
CA GLY A 134 -25.15 -11.89 5.18
C GLY A 134 -24.81 -10.43 4.88
N GLU A 135 -25.27 -9.51 5.73
CA GLU A 135 -24.99 -8.08 5.61
C GLU A 135 -23.74 -7.65 6.41
N THR A 136 -23.09 -8.60 7.07
CA THR A 136 -21.90 -8.32 7.90
C THR A 136 -20.64 -8.68 7.14
N VAL A 137 -19.70 -7.74 7.11
CA VAL A 137 -18.36 -7.93 6.54
C VAL A 137 -17.33 -7.81 7.65
N ARG A 138 -16.51 -8.83 7.82
CA ARG A 138 -15.45 -8.86 8.83
C ARG A 138 -14.08 -8.91 8.16
N ALA A 139 -13.23 -7.95 8.50
CA ALA A 139 -11.86 -7.88 8.03
C ALA A 139 -10.89 -8.09 9.20
N GLY A 140 -9.71 -8.60 8.88
CA GLY A 140 -8.66 -8.81 9.88
C GLY A 140 -8.84 -10.07 10.72
N ASP A 141 -9.46 -11.08 10.16
CA ASP A 141 -9.67 -12.39 10.78
C ASP A 141 -8.51 -13.37 10.50
N ALA A 142 -7.45 -12.87 9.87
CA ALA A 142 -6.25 -13.64 9.53
C ALA A 142 -5.15 -13.45 10.57
#